data_8ad3961a7e91a8982efbc452d52423da
#
_entry.id   8ad3961a7e91a8982efbc452d52423da
#
_cell.length_a   1.000
_cell.length_b   1.000
_cell.length_c   1.000
_cell.angle_alpha   90.00
_cell.angle_beta   90.00
_cell.angle_gamma   90.00
#
_symmetry.space_group_name_H-M   'P 1'
#
loop_
_entity.id
_entity.type
_entity.pdbx_description
1 polymer ?
#
loop_
_entity_poly.entity_id
_entity_poly.type
_entity_poly.pdbx_seq_one_letter_code
_entity_poly.pdbx_strand_id
1 'polypeptide(L)'
;MATRSNNPVPVRAIHPGEILREELQERGIKQKDFAQQIGVKPTHLNAFIKGKRNLNEDLAMKLEKLLGIPYKALMNLQNSYTYDCKAIEQRSIEEQEALAY
;
A
#
# COMPACT_ATOMS: atom_id res chain seq x y z
N MET A 1 -7.01 -23.73 15.04
CA MET A 1 -6.71 -23.41 14.90
C MET A 1 -6.17 -22.84 14.64
N ALA A 2 -6.14 -22.52 14.69
CA ALA A 2 -5.73 -21.77 14.51
C ALA A 2 -4.80 -21.58 14.11
N THR A 3 -4.49 -21.70 14.02
CA THR A 3 -3.64 -21.43 13.83
C THR A 3 -3.27 -21.02 12.96
N ARG A 4 -3.52 -21.09 12.39
CA ARG A 4 -3.33 -20.58 11.66
C ARG A 4 -3.27 -19.58 11.50
N SER A 5 -3.83 -19.50 11.70
CA SER A 5 -3.85 -18.26 11.67
C SER A 5 -2.62 -17.63 11.88
N ASN A 6 -1.83 -18.23 12.21
CA ASN A 6 -0.55 -17.75 12.49
C ASN A 6 0.13 -17.22 11.26
N ASN A 7 -0.12 -16.00 10.89
CA ASN A 7 0.54 -15.28 9.80
C ASN A 7 0.60 -16.05 8.48
N PRO A 8 -0.54 -16.52 7.97
CA PRO A 8 -0.52 -17.10 6.63
C PRO A 8 -0.09 -16.01 5.64
N VAL A 9 0.59 -16.43 4.59
CA VAL A 9 0.95 -15.50 3.52
C VAL A 9 -0.34 -15.00 2.86
N PRO A 10 -0.57 -13.70 2.77
CA PRO A 10 -1.79 -13.17 2.18
C PRO A 10 -1.85 -13.49 0.69
N VAL A 11 -3.07 -13.61 0.18
CA VAL A 11 -3.29 -13.83 -1.26
C VAL A 11 -2.89 -12.59 -2.03
N ARG A 12 -3.10 -11.42 -1.45
CA ARG A 12 -2.81 -10.14 -2.07
C ARG A 12 -2.23 -9.19 -1.04
N ALA A 13 -1.13 -8.55 -1.39
CA ALA A 13 -0.55 -7.51 -0.55
C ALA A 13 -1.35 -6.22 -0.71
N ILE A 14 -1.58 -5.51 0.39
CA ILE A 14 -2.34 -4.26 0.39
C ILE A 14 -1.38 -3.08 0.39
N HIS A 15 -1.44 -2.29 -0.67
CA HIS A 15 -0.61 -1.10 -0.83
C HIS A 15 -1.25 0.09 -0.12
N PRO A 16 -0.45 0.97 0.53
CA PRO A 16 -1.01 2.16 1.18
C PRO A 16 -1.77 3.08 0.23
N GLY A 17 -1.51 3.03 -1.06
CA GLY A 17 -2.27 3.75 -2.06
C GLY A 17 -3.75 3.38 -2.09
N GLU A 18 -4.09 2.16 -1.72
CA GLU A 18 -5.48 1.72 -1.65
C GLU A 18 -6.21 2.42 -0.51
N ILE A 19 -5.53 2.61 0.60
CA ILE A 19 -6.09 3.34 1.74
C ILE A 19 -6.36 4.79 1.35
N LEU A 20 -5.41 5.42 0.67
CA LEU A 20 -5.60 6.78 0.21
C LEU A 20 -6.77 6.89 -0.77
N ARG A 21 -6.89 5.95 -1.69
CA ARG A 21 -7.98 5.94 -2.64
C ARG A 21 -9.34 5.88 -1.92
N GLU A 22 -9.48 4.99 -0.96
CA GLU A 22 -10.71 4.87 -0.18
C GLU A 22 -11.02 6.15 0.59
N GLU A 23 -10.01 6.74 1.21
CA GLU A 23 -10.15 7.95 1.99
C GLU A 23 -10.64 9.11 1.11
N LEU A 24 -10.06 9.26 -0.07
CA LEU A 24 -10.49 10.30 -1.00
C LEU A 24 -11.92 10.08 -1.48
N GLN A 25 -12.29 8.84 -1.74
CA GLN A 25 -13.65 8.51 -2.15
C GLN A 25 -14.67 8.84 -1.06
N GLU A 26 -14.38 8.47 0.17
CA GLU A 26 -15.27 8.74 1.30
C GLU A 26 -15.45 10.22 1.55
N ARG A 27 -14.40 11.02 1.34
CA ARG A 27 -14.44 12.46 1.54
C ARG A 27 -14.94 13.22 0.32
N GLY A 28 -15.17 12.53 -0.79
CA GLY A 28 -15.60 13.16 -2.02
C GLY A 28 -14.55 14.07 -2.64
N ILE A 29 -13.27 13.78 -2.41
CA ILE A 29 -12.17 14.59 -2.92
C ILE A 29 -11.65 13.94 -4.21
N LYS A 30 -11.53 14.74 -5.26
CA LYS A 30 -10.96 14.27 -6.51
C LYS A 30 -9.45 14.11 -6.37
N GLN A 31 -8.93 13.03 -6.93
CA GLN A 31 -7.49 12.74 -6.88
C GLN A 31 -6.65 13.90 -7.43
N LYS A 32 -7.06 14.49 -8.53
CA LYS A 32 -6.38 15.62 -9.15
C LYS A 32 -6.32 16.82 -8.23
N ASP A 33 -7.43 17.14 -7.58
CA ASP A 33 -7.50 18.27 -6.66
C ASP A 33 -6.63 18.04 -5.43
N PHE A 34 -6.63 16.81 -4.92
CA PHE A 34 -5.80 16.46 -3.78
C PHE A 34 -4.30 16.55 -4.12
N ALA A 35 -3.92 16.09 -5.32
CA ALA A 35 -2.53 16.20 -5.78
C ALA A 35 -2.06 17.65 -5.78
N GLN A 36 -2.91 18.54 -6.27
CA GLN A 36 -2.62 19.96 -6.30
C GLN A 36 -2.50 20.53 -4.87
N GLN A 37 -3.37 20.10 -3.99
CA GLN A 37 -3.38 20.55 -2.59
C GLN A 37 -2.09 20.17 -1.86
N ILE A 38 -1.56 18.99 -2.11
CA ILE A 38 -0.33 18.52 -1.45
C ILE A 38 0.95 18.83 -2.22
N GLY A 39 0.82 19.47 -3.38
CA GLY A 39 1.99 19.84 -4.18
C GLY A 39 2.70 18.67 -4.86
N VAL A 40 1.97 17.62 -5.17
CA VAL A 40 2.50 16.44 -5.85
C VAL A 40 1.94 16.41 -7.25
N LYS A 41 2.75 15.96 -8.23
CA LYS A 41 2.27 15.84 -9.60
C LYS A 41 1.12 14.84 -9.65
N PRO A 42 0.03 15.13 -10.39
CA PRO A 42 -1.10 14.20 -10.49
C PRO A 42 -0.70 12.81 -10.99
N THR A 43 0.28 12.73 -11.89
CA THR A 43 0.79 11.45 -12.38
C THR A 43 1.49 10.64 -11.30
N HIS A 44 2.22 11.32 -10.41
CA HIS A 44 2.89 10.65 -9.30
C HIS A 44 1.88 10.13 -8.29
N LEU A 45 0.88 10.94 -7.95
CA LEU A 45 -0.16 10.53 -7.03
C LEU A 45 -0.96 9.35 -7.60
N ASN A 46 -1.30 9.41 -8.88
CA ASN A 46 -2.01 8.33 -9.56
C ASN A 46 -1.20 7.02 -9.52
N ALA A 47 0.10 7.10 -9.77
CA ALA A 47 0.98 5.93 -9.71
C ALA A 47 1.02 5.34 -8.30
N PHE A 48 1.08 6.19 -7.28
CA PHE A 48 1.05 5.74 -5.89
C PHE A 48 -0.29 5.04 -5.57
N ILE A 49 -1.40 5.64 -5.95
CA ILE A 49 -2.74 5.09 -5.68
C ILE A 49 -2.91 3.73 -6.38
N LYS A 50 -2.32 3.57 -7.56
CA LYS A 50 -2.37 2.30 -8.29
C LYS A 50 -1.35 1.28 -7.81
N GLY A 51 -0.55 1.60 -6.81
CA GLY A 51 0.44 0.69 -6.25
C GLY A 51 1.73 0.60 -7.04
N LYS A 52 1.96 1.50 -7.98
CA LYS A 52 3.16 1.51 -8.83
C LYS A 52 4.32 2.29 -8.22
N ARG A 53 4.09 3.07 -7.18
CA ARG A 53 5.12 3.82 -6.46
C ARG A 53 4.97 3.57 -4.97
N ASN A 54 6.09 3.50 -4.28
CA ASN A 54 6.10 3.32 -2.84
C ASN A 54 5.80 4.64 -2.13
N LEU A 55 5.29 4.51 -0.91
CA LEU A 55 5.12 5.64 -0.02
C LEU A 55 6.50 6.11 0.45
N ASN A 56 6.73 7.42 0.44
CA ASN A 56 7.92 7.99 1.05
C ASN A 56 7.52 8.80 2.27
N GLU A 57 8.52 9.21 3.06
CA GLU A 57 8.27 9.95 4.30
C GLU A 57 7.55 11.27 4.05
N ASP A 58 7.94 11.99 3.00
CA ASP A 58 7.36 13.28 2.68
C ASP A 58 5.86 13.15 2.40
N LEU A 59 5.48 12.18 1.58
CA LEU A 59 4.09 11.94 1.27
C LEU A 59 3.32 11.48 2.51
N ALA A 60 3.91 10.60 3.32
CA ALA A 60 3.28 10.13 4.54
C ALA A 60 3.00 11.27 5.51
N MET A 61 3.93 12.20 5.64
CA MET A 61 3.75 13.36 6.51
C MET A 61 2.64 14.28 5.99
N LYS A 62 2.56 14.46 4.69
CA LYS A 62 1.49 15.26 4.09
C LYS A 62 0.12 14.61 4.30
N LEU A 63 0.04 13.31 4.17
CA LEU A 63 -1.21 12.57 4.40
C LEU A 63 -1.65 12.66 5.85
N GLU A 64 -0.72 12.58 6.79
CA GLU A 64 -1.02 12.75 8.19
C GLU A 64 -1.59 14.15 8.46
N LYS A 65 -0.93 15.15 7.92
CA LYS A 65 -1.32 16.54 8.14
C LYS A 65 -2.71 16.85 7.59
N LEU A 66 -3.02 16.35 6.41
CA LEU A 66 -4.26 16.72 5.71
C LEU A 66 -5.42 15.76 5.96
N LEU A 67 -5.14 14.48 6.12
CA LEU A 67 -6.16 13.45 6.27
C LEU A 67 -6.24 12.88 7.68
N GLY A 68 -5.26 13.18 8.52
CA GLY A 68 -5.24 12.67 9.88
C GLY A 68 -4.84 11.20 9.98
N ILE A 69 -4.28 10.64 8.93
CA ILE A 69 -3.81 9.25 8.95
C ILE A 69 -2.42 9.23 9.58
N PRO A 70 -2.19 8.52 10.70
CA PRO A 70 -0.90 8.58 11.37
C PRO A 70 0.26 8.16 10.47
N TYR A 71 1.33 8.94 10.51
CA TYR A 71 2.55 8.67 9.75
C TYR A 71 3.06 7.24 9.98
N LYS A 72 3.14 6.84 11.26
CA LYS A 72 3.63 5.50 11.58
C LYS A 72 2.77 4.40 11.00
N ALA A 73 1.45 4.59 11.00
CA ALA A 73 0.55 3.61 10.44
C ALA A 73 0.77 3.47 8.93
N LEU A 74 0.97 4.59 8.22
CA LEU A 74 1.23 4.59 6.79
C LEU A 74 2.56 3.91 6.46
N MET A 75 3.60 4.22 7.22
CA MET A 75 4.92 3.62 6.99
C MET A 75 4.92 2.14 7.32
N ASN A 76 4.22 1.74 8.38
CA ASN A 76 4.07 0.32 8.71
C ASN A 76 3.34 -0.43 7.61
N LEU A 77 2.32 0.19 7.04
CA LEU A 77 1.58 -0.42 5.94
C LEU A 77 2.46 -0.60 4.70
N GLN A 78 3.30 0.39 4.38
CA GLN A 78 4.26 0.27 3.28
C GLN A 78 5.26 -0.86 3.55
N ASN A 79 5.77 -0.95 4.75
CA ASN A 79 6.72 -2.00 5.12
C ASN A 79 6.06 -3.38 5.03
N SER A 80 4.84 -3.50 5.50
CA SER A 80 4.07 -4.74 5.40
C SER A 80 3.82 -5.12 3.96
N TYR A 81 3.49 -4.15 3.11
CA TYR A 81 3.29 -4.39 1.68
C TYR A 81 4.55 -4.95 1.04
N THR A 82 5.69 -4.34 1.33
CA THR A 82 6.98 -4.78 0.78
C THR A 82 7.29 -6.21 1.21
N TYR A 83 7.08 -6.52 2.49
CA TYR A 83 7.28 -7.86 3.03
C TYR A 83 6.31 -8.86 2.39
N ASP A 84 5.03 -8.52 2.31
CA ASP A 84 4.01 -9.41 1.78
C ASP A 84 4.23 -9.73 0.32
N CYS A 85 4.66 -8.75 -0.49
CA CYS A 85 5.00 -8.99 -1.88
C CYS A 85 6.13 -10.00 -2.03
N LYS A 86 7.16 -9.88 -1.19
CA LYS A 86 8.29 -10.81 -1.21
C LYS A 86 7.87 -12.19 -0.76
N ALA A 87 7.02 -12.29 0.26
CA ALA A 87 6.54 -13.57 0.76
C ALA A 87 5.68 -14.29 -0.28
N ILE A 88 4.80 -13.57 -0.97
CA ILE A 88 3.96 -14.13 -2.02
C ILE A 88 4.82 -14.62 -3.18
N GLU A 89 5.80 -13.83 -3.60
CA GLU A 89 6.72 -14.21 -4.67
C GLU A 89 7.50 -15.47 -4.31
N GLN A 90 8.04 -15.53 -3.11
CA GLN A 90 8.81 -16.68 -2.63
C GLN A 90 7.95 -17.94 -2.59
N ARG A 91 6.73 -17.84 -2.13
CA ARG A 91 5.80 -18.96 -2.09
C ARG A 91 5.51 -19.49 -3.49
N SER A 92 5.34 -18.61 -4.47
CA SER A 92 5.10 -19.03 -5.86
C SER A 92 6.29 -19.80 -6.41
N ILE A 93 7.51 -19.37 -6.11
CA ILE A 93 8.72 -20.06 -6.54
C ILE A 93 8.78 -21.45 -5.91
N GLU A 94 8.52 -21.57 -4.63
CA GLU A 94 8.51 -22.84 -3.92
C GLU A 94 7.48 -23.82 -4.50
N GLU A 95 6.29 -23.33 -4.81
CA GLU A 95 5.25 -24.14 -5.42
C GLU A 95 5.66 -24.65 -6.79
N GLN A 96 6.30 -23.82 -7.60
CA GLN A 96 6.80 -24.21 -8.91
C GLN A 96 7.89 -25.29 -8.80
N GLU A 97 8.80 -25.14 -7.85
CA GLU A 97 9.84 -26.12 -7.61
C GLU A 97 9.25 -27.45 -7.19
N ALA A 98 8.24 -27.44 -6.33
CA ALA A 98 7.57 -28.65 -5.88
C ALA A 98 6.87 -29.37 -7.03
N LEU A 99 6.31 -28.63 -7.98
CA LEU A 99 5.64 -29.20 -9.13
C LEU A 99 6.60 -29.75 -10.18
N ALA A 100 7.86 -29.33 -10.15
CA ALA A 100 8.86 -29.79 -11.10
C ALA A 100 9.33 -31.20 -10.82
N TYR A 101 9.04 -31.75 -9.67
CA TYR A 101 9.35 -33.09 -9.26
C TYR A 101 8.09 -33.95 -9.23
#